data_e9e812968468b13e5c48d8c667b48d0c
#
_entry.id   e9e812968468b13e5c48d8c667b48d0c
#
_cell.length_a   1.000
_cell.length_b   1.000
_cell.length_c   1.000
_cell.angle_alpha   90.00
_cell.angle_beta   90.00
_cell.angle_gamma   90.00
#
_symmetry.space_group_name_H-M   'P 1'
#
loop_
_entity.id
_entity.type
_entity.pdbx_description
1 polymer ?
#
loop_
_entity_poly.entity_id
_entity_poly.type
_entity_poly.pdbx_seq_one_letter_code
_entity_poly.pdbx_strand_id
1 'polypeptide(L)'
;WTMITNALNTVGKAVKNSSYKVVTRVNLIYGDGINPFPEATNARPKDVFDLQGIDFIGVDAYKDNIKHLKNEVMAYASIAGNYALVAENKGSYANSPSLILTSFALGGGYDIYDLATSNFFINNTTEPDQIDHGIYTWDLQEKEFTPPTRSLIKGLAAAYIDVAKVKPENFAAFNINDNQPKDKLEQLICTTGAQITFQTNNASLGFVLDMHNYLLIYSLNDSQFKLENGKFGETISGRYDVNGTFTKEGTATLENQTLHAKGGVLYKVNYSSQQSLTSNTIENIGNNL
;
A
#
# COMPACT_ATOMS: atom_id res chain seq x y z
N TRP A 1 0.12 13.29 -29.64
CA TRP A 1 0.59 13.56 -28.28
C TRP A 1 0.49 15.04 -27.92
N THR A 2 1.00 15.94 -28.73
CA THR A 2 0.99 17.41 -28.51
C THR A 2 -0.41 17.97 -28.21
N MET A 3 -1.45 17.49 -28.89
CA MET A 3 -2.83 17.92 -28.63
C MET A 3 -3.29 17.53 -27.22
N ILE A 4 -2.96 16.31 -26.76
CA ILE A 4 -3.31 15.83 -25.43
C ILE A 4 -2.60 16.65 -24.35
N THR A 5 -1.28 16.83 -24.47
CA THR A 5 -0.50 17.61 -23.50
C THR A 5 -0.93 19.08 -23.46
N ASN A 6 -1.28 19.69 -24.60
CA ASN A 6 -1.82 21.05 -24.63
C ASN A 6 -3.18 21.15 -23.93
N ALA A 7 -4.06 20.18 -24.13
CA ALA A 7 -5.36 20.15 -23.46
C ALA A 7 -5.19 20.00 -21.95
N LEU A 8 -4.38 19.04 -21.50
CA LEU A 8 -4.08 18.83 -20.08
C LEU A 8 -3.46 20.07 -19.42
N ASN A 9 -2.48 20.70 -20.10
CA ASN A 9 -1.84 21.91 -19.59
C ASN A 9 -2.82 23.09 -19.50
N THR A 10 -3.73 23.23 -20.46
CA THR A 10 -4.74 24.27 -20.45
C THR A 10 -5.72 24.10 -19.30
N VAL A 11 -6.25 22.90 -19.12
CA VAL A 11 -7.20 22.59 -18.05
C VAL A 11 -6.49 22.70 -16.68
N GLY A 12 -5.31 22.11 -16.52
CA GLY A 12 -4.54 22.17 -15.29
C GLY A 12 -4.22 23.60 -14.87
N LYS A 13 -3.77 24.45 -15.79
CA LYS A 13 -3.53 25.88 -15.52
C LYS A 13 -4.81 26.62 -15.12
N ALA A 14 -5.94 26.34 -15.77
CA ALA A 14 -7.20 26.95 -15.40
C ALA A 14 -7.62 26.59 -13.97
N VAL A 15 -7.46 25.32 -13.59
CA VAL A 15 -7.70 24.87 -12.22
C VAL A 15 -6.78 25.55 -11.21
N LYS A 16 -5.47 25.63 -11.51
CA LYS A 16 -4.48 26.29 -10.62
C LYS A 16 -4.70 27.78 -10.46
N ASN A 17 -5.25 28.44 -11.48
CA ASN A 17 -5.58 29.86 -11.46
C ASN A 17 -6.94 30.15 -10.80
N SER A 18 -7.71 29.12 -10.45
CA SER A 18 -8.97 29.29 -9.74
C SER A 18 -8.75 29.72 -8.29
N SER A 19 -9.82 30.19 -7.63
CA SER A 19 -9.79 30.51 -6.20
C SER A 19 -9.69 29.27 -5.29
N TYR A 20 -9.91 28.09 -5.86
CA TYR A 20 -9.87 26.82 -5.12
C TYR A 20 -8.44 26.26 -5.07
N LYS A 21 -7.99 25.93 -3.86
CA LYS A 21 -6.71 25.25 -3.64
C LYS A 21 -6.90 23.74 -3.73
N VAL A 22 -6.76 23.18 -4.93
CA VAL A 22 -6.91 21.75 -5.18
C VAL A 22 -5.65 21.15 -5.76
N VAL A 23 -5.46 19.86 -5.47
CA VAL A 23 -4.43 19.04 -6.08
C VAL A 23 -4.95 18.48 -7.41
N THR A 24 -4.12 18.57 -8.45
CA THR A 24 -4.46 18.07 -9.78
C THR A 24 -3.67 16.81 -10.09
N ARG A 25 -4.35 15.80 -10.55
CA ARG A 25 -3.72 14.56 -11.02
C ARG A 25 -4.18 14.21 -12.43
N VAL A 26 -3.37 13.41 -13.09
CA VAL A 26 -3.72 12.75 -14.35
C VAL A 26 -3.51 11.26 -14.19
N ASN A 27 -4.52 10.46 -14.54
CA ASN A 27 -4.38 9.03 -14.64
C ASN A 27 -3.86 8.67 -16.03
N LEU A 28 -2.89 7.76 -16.09
CA LEU A 28 -2.33 7.26 -17.33
C LEU A 28 -2.48 5.74 -17.36
N ILE A 29 -2.90 5.20 -18.48
CA ILE A 29 -2.96 3.76 -18.69
C ILE A 29 -1.57 3.29 -19.12
N TYR A 30 -1.02 2.32 -18.42
CA TYR A 30 0.23 1.68 -18.83
C TYR A 30 -0.04 0.65 -19.93
N GLY A 31 0.70 0.77 -21.03
CA GLY A 31 0.45 -0.01 -22.23
C GLY A 31 0.83 -1.47 -22.10
N ASP A 32 -0.17 -2.33 -22.08
CA ASP A 32 -0.01 -3.79 -22.12
C ASP A 32 -0.47 -4.42 -23.44
N GLY A 33 -0.78 -3.60 -24.43
CA GLY A 33 -1.23 -4.05 -25.74
C GLY A 33 -2.72 -4.45 -25.83
N ILE A 34 -3.48 -4.34 -24.74
CA ILE A 34 -4.93 -4.65 -24.73
C ILE A 34 -5.76 -3.41 -25.10
N ASN A 35 -5.19 -2.22 -24.93
CA ASN A 35 -5.91 -0.98 -25.23
C ASN A 35 -6.04 -0.80 -26.76
N PRO A 36 -7.25 -0.55 -27.27
CA PRO A 36 -7.48 -0.25 -28.70
C PRO A 36 -6.81 1.06 -29.18
N PHE A 37 -6.25 1.87 -28.27
CA PHE A 37 -5.52 3.10 -28.55
C PHE A 37 -4.04 2.95 -28.18
N PRO A 38 -3.23 2.26 -29.00
CA PRO A 38 -1.83 2.00 -28.69
C PRO A 38 -0.99 3.27 -28.44
N GLU A 39 -1.37 4.41 -29.02
CA GLU A 39 -0.73 5.69 -28.77
C GLU A 39 -0.99 6.23 -27.36
N ALA A 40 -2.13 5.91 -26.78
CA ALA A 40 -2.45 6.28 -25.40
C ALA A 40 -1.72 5.37 -24.39
N THR A 41 -1.37 4.15 -24.79
CA THR A 41 -0.64 3.20 -23.94
C THR A 41 0.86 3.49 -23.87
N ASN A 42 1.41 4.19 -24.85
CA ASN A 42 2.78 4.72 -24.81
C ASN A 42 2.83 6.10 -24.15
N ALA A 43 2.00 6.30 -23.14
CA ALA A 43 2.02 7.53 -22.37
C ALA A 43 3.47 7.81 -21.94
N ARG A 44 3.86 9.07 -22.04
CA ARG A 44 5.13 9.55 -21.53
C ARG A 44 4.88 10.20 -20.17
N PRO A 45 4.96 9.43 -19.09
CA PRO A 45 4.56 9.94 -17.77
C PRO A 45 5.28 11.23 -17.41
N LYS A 46 6.59 11.31 -17.69
CA LYS A 46 7.38 12.51 -17.41
C LYS A 46 6.89 13.74 -18.19
N ASP A 47 6.50 13.59 -19.46
CA ASP A 47 6.00 14.74 -20.26
C ASP A 47 4.70 15.30 -19.69
N VAL A 48 3.86 14.45 -19.08
CA VAL A 48 2.64 14.88 -18.40
C VAL A 48 2.94 15.50 -17.04
N PHE A 49 3.84 14.89 -16.28
CA PHE A 49 4.25 15.41 -14.98
C PHE A 49 4.91 16.79 -15.08
N ASP A 50 5.67 17.04 -16.13
CA ASP A 50 6.33 18.34 -16.39
C ASP A 50 5.37 19.47 -16.75
N LEU A 51 4.06 19.20 -16.91
CA LEU A 51 3.07 20.25 -17.20
C LEU A 51 2.78 21.09 -15.95
N GLN A 52 2.76 22.42 -16.15
CA GLN A 52 2.65 23.39 -15.02
C GLN A 52 1.36 23.29 -14.19
N GLY A 53 0.33 22.64 -14.71
CA GLY A 53 -0.97 22.52 -14.05
C GLY A 53 -1.18 21.16 -13.37
N ILE A 54 -0.18 20.27 -13.37
CA ILE A 54 -0.29 18.91 -12.84
C ILE A 54 0.61 18.77 -11.61
N ASP A 55 0.07 18.28 -10.50
CA ASP A 55 0.82 18.07 -9.26
C ASP A 55 1.42 16.66 -9.21
N PHE A 56 0.67 15.66 -9.67
CA PHE A 56 1.18 14.30 -9.79
C PHE A 56 0.42 13.49 -10.84
N ILE A 57 1.00 12.37 -11.21
CA ILE A 57 0.43 11.43 -12.16
C ILE A 57 0.29 10.07 -11.50
N GLY A 58 -0.80 9.38 -11.82
CA GLY A 58 -1.09 8.03 -11.38
C GLY A 58 -1.20 7.07 -12.54
N VAL A 59 -1.17 5.78 -12.26
CA VAL A 59 -1.32 4.70 -13.21
C VAL A 59 -2.63 3.95 -13.02
N ASP A 60 -3.37 3.71 -14.11
CA ASP A 60 -4.51 2.80 -14.14
C ASP A 60 -3.98 1.40 -14.46
N ALA A 61 -3.64 0.66 -13.41
CA ALA A 61 -2.84 -0.54 -13.54
C ALA A 61 -3.62 -1.75 -14.05
N TYR A 62 -4.83 -1.98 -13.55
CA TYR A 62 -5.71 -3.13 -13.87
C TYR A 62 -4.97 -4.48 -13.98
N LYS A 63 -4.07 -4.73 -13.06
CA LYS A 63 -3.23 -5.93 -13.02
C LYS A 63 -3.46 -6.73 -11.76
N ASP A 64 -3.53 -8.04 -11.91
CA ASP A 64 -3.55 -9.04 -10.84
C ASP A 64 -2.16 -9.64 -10.59
N ASN A 65 -1.12 -9.06 -11.13
CA ASN A 65 0.24 -9.57 -11.04
C ASN A 65 1.14 -8.57 -10.30
N ILE A 66 1.67 -9.00 -9.14
CA ILE A 66 2.50 -8.16 -8.27
C ILE A 66 3.74 -7.65 -9.00
N LYS A 67 4.41 -8.49 -9.81
CA LYS A 67 5.61 -8.09 -10.54
C LYS A 67 5.32 -6.98 -11.55
N HIS A 68 4.20 -7.09 -12.27
CA HIS A 68 3.80 -6.05 -13.23
C HIS A 68 3.46 -4.75 -12.50
N LEU A 69 2.62 -4.82 -11.46
CA LEU A 69 2.28 -3.63 -10.67
C LEU A 69 3.52 -2.96 -10.09
N LYS A 70 4.45 -3.76 -9.52
CA LYS A 70 5.71 -3.24 -8.99
C LYS A 70 6.49 -2.45 -10.04
N ASN A 71 6.64 -2.99 -11.25
CA ASN A 71 7.36 -2.32 -12.34
C ASN A 71 6.68 -1.01 -12.73
N GLU A 72 5.36 -0.99 -12.80
CA GLU A 72 4.57 0.20 -13.11
C GLU A 72 4.73 1.28 -12.03
N VAL A 73 4.50 0.92 -10.76
CA VAL A 73 4.67 1.86 -9.64
C VAL A 73 6.10 2.40 -9.58
N MET A 74 7.11 1.56 -9.76
CA MET A 74 8.52 1.99 -9.78
C MET A 74 8.81 2.96 -10.93
N ALA A 75 8.23 2.75 -12.10
CA ALA A 75 8.41 3.66 -13.24
C ALA A 75 7.88 5.06 -12.92
N TYR A 76 6.73 5.15 -12.24
CA TYR A 76 6.15 6.43 -11.82
C TYR A 76 6.88 7.04 -10.61
N ALA A 77 7.32 6.21 -9.66
CA ALA A 77 8.08 6.65 -8.49
C ALA A 77 9.49 7.15 -8.87
N SER A 78 10.05 6.70 -10.00
CA SER A 78 11.35 7.18 -10.50
C SER A 78 11.31 8.63 -11.03
N ILE A 79 10.12 9.19 -11.24
CA ILE A 79 9.96 10.59 -11.65
C ILE A 79 10.09 11.46 -10.40
N ALA A 80 11.18 12.21 -10.33
CA ALA A 80 11.49 13.02 -9.15
C ALA A 80 10.36 14.00 -8.81
N GLY A 81 9.87 13.90 -7.58
CA GLY A 81 8.76 14.73 -7.07
C GLY A 81 7.36 14.19 -7.36
N ASN A 82 7.24 13.11 -8.14
CA ASN A 82 5.94 12.48 -8.36
C ASN A 82 5.53 11.58 -7.18
N TYR A 83 4.25 11.63 -6.81
CA TYR A 83 3.63 10.65 -5.92
C TYR A 83 3.06 9.51 -6.77
N ALA A 84 3.67 8.34 -6.67
CA ALA A 84 3.30 7.19 -7.50
C ALA A 84 2.00 6.56 -7.00
N LEU A 85 0.87 7.01 -7.52
CA LEU A 85 -0.44 6.47 -7.19
C LEU A 85 -0.85 5.39 -8.20
N VAL A 86 -1.24 4.22 -7.72
CA VAL A 86 -2.12 3.33 -8.49
C VAL A 86 -3.49 3.97 -8.44
N ALA A 87 -3.84 4.65 -9.51
CA ALA A 87 -5.02 5.52 -9.56
C ALA A 87 -6.30 4.74 -9.84
N GLU A 88 -6.16 3.59 -10.51
CA GLU A 88 -7.27 2.66 -10.74
C GLU A 88 -6.75 1.22 -10.76
N ASN A 89 -7.30 0.38 -9.89
CA ASN A 89 -7.15 -1.08 -9.94
C ASN A 89 -8.31 -1.76 -9.19
N LYS A 90 -8.48 -3.07 -9.38
CA LYS A 90 -9.53 -3.82 -8.70
C LYS A 90 -9.17 -4.06 -7.22
N GLY A 91 -10.20 -4.01 -6.37
CA GLY A 91 -10.14 -4.49 -4.98
C GLY A 91 -10.59 -5.94 -4.82
N SER A 92 -11.19 -6.52 -5.86
CA SER A 92 -11.78 -7.85 -5.87
C SER A 92 -10.84 -8.98 -6.31
N TYR A 93 -9.62 -8.68 -6.76
CA TYR A 93 -8.64 -9.73 -7.04
C TYR A 93 -8.23 -10.46 -5.76
N ALA A 94 -7.98 -11.76 -5.86
CA ALA A 94 -7.43 -12.56 -4.75
C ALA A 94 -6.10 -11.97 -4.22
N ASN A 95 -5.31 -11.35 -5.11
CA ASN A 95 -4.04 -10.70 -4.78
C ASN A 95 -4.16 -9.22 -4.41
N SER A 96 -5.37 -8.63 -4.39
CA SER A 96 -5.53 -7.19 -4.09
C SER A 96 -4.84 -6.75 -2.80
N PRO A 97 -4.88 -7.49 -1.69
CA PRO A 97 -4.14 -7.09 -0.49
C PRO A 97 -2.64 -6.95 -0.73
N SER A 98 -2.04 -7.89 -1.49
CA SER A 98 -0.61 -7.84 -1.81
C SER A 98 -0.26 -6.71 -2.78
N LEU A 99 -1.14 -6.42 -3.74
CA LEU A 99 -0.98 -5.30 -4.68
C LEU A 99 -1.01 -3.96 -3.93
N ILE A 100 -1.96 -3.80 -3.00
CA ILE A 100 -2.06 -2.62 -2.14
C ILE A 100 -0.78 -2.44 -1.32
N LEU A 101 -0.35 -3.48 -0.59
CA LEU A 101 0.87 -3.43 0.21
C LEU A 101 2.11 -3.11 -0.63
N THR A 102 2.23 -3.70 -1.82
CA THR A 102 3.34 -3.43 -2.74
C THR A 102 3.39 -1.96 -3.12
N SER A 103 2.25 -1.35 -3.46
CA SER A 103 2.20 0.07 -3.80
C SER A 103 2.66 0.96 -2.65
N PHE A 104 2.13 0.73 -1.44
CA PHE A 104 2.52 1.51 -0.26
C PHE A 104 3.99 1.30 0.14
N ALA A 105 4.50 0.06 0.06
CA ALA A 105 5.91 -0.23 0.35
C ALA A 105 6.90 0.45 -0.62
N LEU A 106 6.44 0.80 -1.82
CA LEU A 106 7.20 1.57 -2.81
C LEU A 106 7.03 3.09 -2.66
N GLY A 107 6.36 3.55 -1.60
CA GLY A 107 6.10 4.97 -1.36
C GLY A 107 4.96 5.55 -2.19
N GLY A 108 4.15 4.71 -2.79
CA GLY A 108 2.96 5.10 -3.56
C GLY A 108 1.67 4.99 -2.76
N GLY A 109 0.56 5.09 -3.47
CA GLY A 109 -0.78 4.88 -2.94
C GLY A 109 -1.58 3.95 -3.85
N TYR A 110 -2.79 3.63 -3.44
CA TYR A 110 -3.65 2.69 -4.18
C TYR A 110 -5.11 3.10 -4.06
N ASP A 111 -5.74 3.39 -5.20
CA ASP A 111 -7.18 3.62 -5.30
C ASP A 111 -7.86 2.38 -5.86
N ILE A 112 -8.90 1.93 -5.16
CA ILE A 112 -9.77 0.87 -5.67
C ILE A 112 -10.80 1.54 -6.57
N TYR A 113 -10.73 1.19 -7.87
CA TYR A 113 -11.73 1.65 -8.81
C TYR A 113 -13.09 1.04 -8.49
N ASP A 114 -14.10 1.92 -8.44
CA ASP A 114 -15.49 1.51 -8.18
C ASP A 114 -15.64 0.70 -6.90
N LEU A 115 -15.27 1.29 -5.75
CA LEU A 115 -15.22 0.64 -4.41
C LEU A 115 -16.50 -0.16 -4.10
N ALA A 116 -17.67 0.37 -4.48
CA ALA A 116 -18.95 -0.34 -4.46
C ALA A 116 -19.43 -0.53 -5.90
N THR A 117 -19.63 -1.78 -6.31
CA THR A 117 -20.06 -2.09 -7.67
C THR A 117 -21.38 -1.40 -8.00
N SER A 118 -21.41 -0.65 -9.10
CA SER A 118 -22.60 0.06 -9.53
C SER A 118 -23.71 -0.91 -9.96
N ASN A 119 -24.92 -0.68 -9.48
CA ASN A 119 -26.10 -1.45 -9.89
C ASN A 119 -26.39 -1.33 -11.40
N PHE A 120 -26.03 -0.21 -12.01
CA PHE A 120 -26.15 0.00 -13.45
C PHE A 120 -25.34 -1.02 -14.25
N PHE A 121 -24.12 -1.30 -13.84
CA PHE A 121 -23.26 -2.27 -14.51
C PHE A 121 -23.76 -3.72 -14.33
N ILE A 122 -24.21 -4.10 -13.12
CA ILE A 122 -24.72 -5.43 -12.84
C ILE A 122 -25.94 -5.77 -13.74
N ASN A 123 -26.82 -4.81 -13.98
CA ASN A 123 -28.06 -5.03 -14.71
C ASN A 123 -27.92 -4.95 -16.24
N ASN A 124 -26.84 -4.37 -16.75
CA ASN A 124 -26.70 -4.08 -18.18
C ASN A 124 -25.59 -4.85 -18.89
N THR A 125 -24.95 -5.81 -18.24
CA THR A 125 -23.87 -6.59 -18.85
C THR A 125 -24.14 -8.07 -18.85
N THR A 126 -23.71 -8.72 -19.92
CA THR A 126 -23.69 -10.18 -20.07
C THR A 126 -22.43 -10.81 -19.46
N GLU A 127 -21.46 -9.98 -19.00
CA GLU A 127 -20.19 -10.42 -18.45
C GLU A 127 -19.94 -9.72 -17.10
N PRO A 128 -20.58 -10.16 -16.00
CA PRO A 128 -20.47 -9.56 -14.67
C PRO A 128 -19.02 -9.50 -14.15
N ASP A 129 -18.21 -10.48 -14.52
CA ASP A 129 -16.84 -10.62 -14.02
C ASP A 129 -15.87 -9.52 -14.50
N GLN A 130 -16.19 -8.88 -15.63
CA GLN A 130 -15.36 -7.80 -16.18
C GLN A 130 -15.57 -6.46 -15.46
N ILE A 131 -16.69 -6.30 -14.75
CA ILE A 131 -17.13 -5.03 -14.19
C ILE A 131 -17.09 -5.04 -12.65
N ASP A 132 -16.87 -6.20 -12.07
CA ASP A 132 -16.87 -6.37 -10.63
C ASP A 132 -15.48 -6.02 -10.02
N HIS A 133 -15.20 -4.74 -9.87
CA HIS A 133 -13.91 -4.23 -9.39
C HIS A 133 -13.85 -4.00 -7.89
N GLY A 134 -15.01 -3.69 -7.27
CA GLY A 134 -15.09 -3.24 -5.90
C GLY A 134 -15.04 -4.35 -4.87
N ILE A 135 -14.94 -3.96 -3.61
CA ILE A 135 -14.99 -4.85 -2.44
C ILE A 135 -16.40 -4.94 -1.83
N TYR A 136 -17.29 -4.07 -2.25
CA TYR A 136 -18.69 -4.05 -1.83
C TYR A 136 -19.62 -4.26 -3.02
N THR A 137 -20.78 -4.83 -2.76
CA THR A 137 -21.91 -4.80 -3.66
C THR A 137 -22.51 -3.40 -3.71
N TRP A 138 -23.40 -3.14 -4.65
CA TRP A 138 -24.07 -1.84 -4.81
C TRP A 138 -24.88 -1.42 -3.57
N ASP A 139 -25.39 -2.38 -2.79
CA ASP A 139 -26.09 -2.15 -1.52
C ASP A 139 -25.15 -2.19 -0.30
N LEU A 140 -23.85 -2.05 -0.54
CA LEU A 140 -22.78 -1.96 0.46
C LEU A 140 -22.58 -3.24 1.29
N GLN A 141 -23.01 -4.40 0.77
CA GLN A 141 -22.65 -5.67 1.39
C GLN A 141 -21.23 -6.06 0.98
N GLU A 142 -20.48 -6.65 1.89
CA GLU A 142 -19.12 -7.13 1.63
C GLU A 142 -19.16 -8.38 0.75
N LYS A 143 -18.32 -8.42 -0.29
CA LYS A 143 -18.18 -9.59 -1.16
C LYS A 143 -17.40 -10.70 -0.47
N GLU A 144 -17.72 -11.94 -0.79
CA GLU A 144 -17.20 -13.14 -0.12
C GLU A 144 -15.66 -13.21 -0.08
N PHE A 145 -14.99 -12.77 -1.13
CA PHE A 145 -13.53 -12.90 -1.26
C PHE A 145 -12.74 -11.65 -0.85
N THR A 146 -13.41 -10.61 -0.33
CA THR A 146 -12.77 -9.32 -0.05
C THR A 146 -12.44 -9.01 1.41
N PRO A 147 -12.76 -9.86 2.43
CA PRO A 147 -12.43 -9.57 3.82
C PRO A 147 -10.95 -9.23 4.07
N PRO A 148 -9.96 -9.94 3.45
CA PRO A 148 -8.55 -9.59 3.62
C PRO A 148 -8.21 -8.18 3.11
N THR A 149 -8.73 -7.79 1.95
CA THR A 149 -8.56 -6.44 1.38
C THR A 149 -9.12 -5.38 2.31
N ARG A 150 -10.36 -5.57 2.76
CA ARG A 150 -11.01 -4.64 3.68
C ARG A 150 -10.26 -4.51 5.01
N SER A 151 -9.82 -5.64 5.58
CA SER A 151 -9.08 -5.64 6.84
C SER A 151 -7.74 -4.91 6.70
N LEU A 152 -7.02 -5.12 5.60
CA LEU A 152 -5.79 -4.38 5.31
C LEU A 152 -6.04 -2.87 5.18
N ILE A 153 -7.07 -2.46 4.44
CA ILE A 153 -7.42 -1.04 4.30
C ILE A 153 -7.72 -0.42 5.66
N LYS A 154 -8.42 -1.12 6.56
CA LYS A 154 -8.64 -0.67 7.93
C LYS A 154 -7.33 -0.51 8.70
N GLY A 155 -6.39 -1.45 8.56
CA GLY A 155 -5.05 -1.36 9.17
C GLY A 155 -4.26 -0.15 8.66
N LEU A 156 -4.22 0.08 7.35
CA LEU A 156 -3.57 1.25 6.75
C LEU A 156 -4.25 2.56 7.18
N ALA A 157 -5.59 2.59 7.20
CA ALA A 157 -6.34 3.74 7.67
C ALA A 157 -6.12 4.02 9.17
N ALA A 158 -6.00 2.98 9.99
CA ALA A 158 -5.65 3.14 11.41
C ALA A 158 -4.25 3.75 11.60
N ALA A 159 -3.33 3.52 10.67
CA ALA A 159 -1.95 4.01 10.68
C ALA A 159 -1.72 5.24 9.77
N TYR A 160 -2.77 5.89 9.25
CA TYR A 160 -2.69 6.83 8.13
C TYR A 160 -1.65 7.95 8.29
N ILE A 161 -1.44 8.46 9.50
CA ILE A 161 -0.45 9.52 9.78
C ILE A 161 0.97 9.03 9.51
N ASP A 162 1.30 7.83 9.94
CA ASP A 162 2.65 7.29 9.81
C ASP A 162 2.86 6.68 8.41
N VAL A 163 1.82 6.10 7.82
CA VAL A 163 1.83 5.67 6.41
C VAL A 163 2.13 6.85 5.48
N ALA A 164 1.57 8.04 5.77
CA ALA A 164 1.82 9.24 4.97
C ALA A 164 3.23 9.85 5.16
N LYS A 165 3.95 9.46 6.22
CA LYS A 165 5.25 10.04 6.59
C LYS A 165 6.42 9.07 6.42
N VAL A 166 6.15 7.78 6.48
CA VAL A 166 7.18 6.75 6.40
C VAL A 166 7.86 6.78 5.03
N LYS A 167 9.18 6.63 5.02
CA LYS A 167 9.92 6.46 3.78
C LYS A 167 9.85 5.00 3.33
N PRO A 168 9.96 4.72 2.02
CA PRO A 168 9.89 3.35 1.49
C PRO A 168 10.86 2.39 2.18
N GLU A 169 12.08 2.83 2.49
CA GLU A 169 13.09 2.02 3.16
C GLU A 169 12.72 1.62 4.61
N ASN A 170 11.77 2.32 5.20
CA ASN A 170 11.24 2.08 6.55
C ASN A 170 9.86 1.40 6.54
N PHE A 171 9.35 1.05 5.37
CA PHE A 171 8.11 0.33 5.19
C PHE A 171 8.42 -1.12 4.80
N ALA A 172 8.27 -2.06 5.72
CA ALA A 172 8.39 -3.48 5.45
C ALA A 172 7.01 -4.12 5.30
N ALA A 173 6.74 -4.68 4.14
CA ALA A 173 5.55 -5.47 3.86
C ALA A 173 5.87 -6.96 3.89
N PHE A 174 4.95 -7.78 4.36
CA PHE A 174 5.08 -9.23 4.30
C PHE A 174 3.79 -9.88 3.81
N ASN A 175 3.94 -10.99 3.12
CA ASN A 175 2.84 -11.82 2.66
C ASN A 175 3.24 -13.30 2.73
N ILE A 176 2.57 -14.05 3.59
CA ILE A 176 2.73 -15.48 3.79
C ILE A 176 1.48 -16.16 3.27
N ASN A 177 1.62 -16.90 2.20
CA ASN A 177 0.51 -17.62 1.59
C ASN A 177 0.36 -19.06 2.14
N ASP A 178 -0.73 -19.72 1.75
CA ASP A 178 -1.06 -21.07 2.24
C ASP A 178 -0.09 -22.17 1.80
N ASN A 179 0.73 -21.92 0.81
CA ASN A 179 1.69 -22.89 0.28
C ASN A 179 3.03 -22.92 1.05
N GLN A 180 3.21 -22.02 2.02
CA GLN A 180 4.44 -21.97 2.83
C GLN A 180 4.24 -22.74 4.13
N PRO A 181 5.30 -23.44 4.63
CA PRO A 181 5.23 -24.15 5.92
C PRO A 181 5.06 -23.15 7.06
N LYS A 182 3.88 -23.13 7.68
CA LYS A 182 3.47 -22.12 8.66
C LYS A 182 4.06 -22.34 10.03
N ASP A 183 4.26 -23.59 10.41
CA ASP A 183 4.76 -24.04 11.70
C ASP A 183 6.25 -23.76 11.93
N LYS A 184 6.99 -23.46 10.85
CA LYS A 184 8.44 -23.19 10.88
C LYS A 184 8.83 -21.90 10.17
N LEU A 185 7.86 -21.08 9.80
CA LEU A 185 8.13 -19.90 9.00
C LEU A 185 8.55 -18.74 9.91
N GLU A 186 9.85 -18.51 9.95
CA GLU A 186 10.42 -17.28 10.49
C GLU A 186 10.94 -16.46 9.30
N GLN A 187 10.48 -15.22 9.17
CA GLN A 187 11.01 -14.28 8.19
C GLN A 187 11.65 -13.09 8.90
N LEU A 188 12.81 -12.72 8.43
CA LEU A 188 13.46 -11.51 8.87
C LEU A 188 12.93 -10.32 8.09
N ILE A 189 12.32 -9.38 8.79
CA ILE A 189 11.91 -8.09 8.26
C ILE A 189 12.97 -7.09 8.71
N CYS A 190 13.68 -6.49 7.76
CA CYS A 190 14.65 -5.43 8.04
C CYS A 190 14.05 -4.09 7.69
N THR A 191 13.98 -3.22 8.66
CA THR A 191 13.71 -1.79 8.48
C THR A 191 15.00 -1.02 8.80
N THR A 192 15.06 0.26 8.54
CA THR A 192 16.30 1.06 8.73
C THR A 192 16.74 1.17 10.18
N GLY A 193 16.53 0.40 11.07
CA GLY A 193 16.99 0.44 12.47
C GLY A 193 16.56 -0.77 13.25
N ALA A 194 15.50 -1.42 12.84
CA ALA A 194 14.95 -2.57 13.51
C ALA A 194 15.08 -3.82 12.64
N GLN A 195 15.56 -4.90 13.20
CA GLN A 195 15.53 -6.22 12.58
C GLN A 195 14.52 -7.06 13.33
N ILE A 196 13.48 -7.50 12.62
CA ILE A 196 12.33 -8.16 13.20
C ILE A 196 12.17 -9.53 12.56
N THR A 197 12.11 -10.56 13.39
CA THR A 197 11.60 -11.87 12.98
C THR A 197 10.11 -11.94 13.30
N PHE A 198 9.37 -12.65 12.47
CA PHE A 198 7.97 -12.92 12.76
C PHE A 198 7.60 -14.35 12.41
N GLN A 199 6.59 -14.84 13.11
CA GLN A 199 6.02 -16.16 12.93
C GLN A 199 4.49 -16.05 12.86
N THR A 200 3.88 -16.82 11.98
CA THR A 200 2.42 -16.92 11.88
C THR A 200 2.01 -18.37 11.67
N ASN A 201 0.91 -18.76 12.30
CA ASN A 201 0.38 -20.13 12.18
C ASN A 201 -0.55 -20.29 10.96
N ASN A 202 -0.99 -19.19 10.37
CA ASN A 202 -1.88 -19.16 9.21
C ASN A 202 -1.31 -18.27 8.13
N ALA A 203 -1.81 -18.40 6.90
CA ALA A 203 -1.54 -17.42 5.88
C ALA A 203 -1.85 -16.02 6.42
N SER A 204 -0.92 -15.10 6.28
CA SER A 204 -1.06 -13.74 6.78
C SER A 204 -0.29 -12.77 5.93
N LEU A 205 -0.75 -11.54 5.94
CA LEU A 205 -0.06 -10.41 5.34
C LEU A 205 -0.15 -9.22 6.29
N GLY A 206 0.74 -8.28 6.12
CA GLY A 206 0.76 -7.12 6.97
C GLY A 206 1.94 -6.20 6.68
N PHE A 207 2.18 -5.29 7.60
CA PHE A 207 3.27 -4.33 7.49
C PHE A 207 3.90 -4.01 8.84
N VAL A 208 5.13 -3.56 8.75
CA VAL A 208 5.89 -2.94 9.84
C VAL A 208 6.40 -1.58 9.33
N LEU A 209 6.07 -0.51 10.04
CA LEU A 209 6.61 0.82 9.78
C LEU A 209 7.61 1.16 10.86
N ASP A 210 8.85 1.49 10.48
CA ASP A 210 9.86 1.98 11.42
C ASP A 210 9.85 3.52 11.43
N MET A 211 9.38 4.07 12.53
CA MET A 211 9.33 5.51 12.79
C MET A 211 10.51 5.97 13.66
N HIS A 212 11.60 5.20 13.72
CA HIS A 212 12.85 5.41 14.48
C HIS A 212 12.73 5.28 16.00
N ASN A 213 11.64 5.75 16.60
CA ASN A 213 11.41 5.67 18.05
C ASN A 213 10.40 4.61 18.43
N TYR A 214 9.60 4.20 17.49
CA TYR A 214 8.58 3.16 17.62
C TYR A 214 8.31 2.49 16.28
N LEU A 215 7.74 1.31 16.37
CA LEU A 215 7.22 0.58 15.23
C LEU A 215 5.69 0.66 15.23
N LEU A 216 5.09 0.72 14.04
CA LEU A 216 3.70 0.32 13.84
C LEU A 216 3.70 -1.07 13.22
N ILE A 217 2.98 -1.98 13.83
CA ILE A 217 2.90 -3.38 13.40
C ILE A 217 1.44 -3.74 13.19
N TYR A 218 1.13 -4.22 12.00
CA TYR A 218 -0.18 -4.76 11.65
C TYR A 218 -0.03 -6.11 10.96
N SER A 219 -0.86 -7.06 11.36
CA SER A 219 -0.97 -8.38 10.73
C SER A 219 -2.44 -8.73 10.50
N LEU A 220 -2.75 -9.36 9.38
CA LEU A 220 -4.11 -9.79 9.07
C LEU A 220 -4.59 -10.88 10.03
N ASN A 221 -3.70 -11.82 10.36
CA ASN A 221 -3.98 -12.93 11.29
C ASN A 221 -3.03 -12.90 12.49
N ASP A 222 -3.35 -13.66 13.52
CA ASP A 222 -2.53 -13.76 14.72
C ASP A 222 -1.10 -14.12 14.38
N SER A 223 -0.17 -13.34 14.90
CA SER A 223 1.26 -13.44 14.57
C SER A 223 2.11 -13.06 15.77
N GLN A 224 3.34 -13.54 15.76
CA GLN A 224 4.34 -13.23 16.78
C GLN A 224 5.48 -12.45 16.13
N PHE A 225 5.91 -11.37 16.78
CA PHE A 225 7.02 -10.54 16.33
C PHE A 225 8.07 -10.44 17.42
N LYS A 226 9.33 -10.52 17.03
CA LYS A 226 10.48 -10.41 17.93
C LYS A 226 11.51 -9.46 17.32
N LEU A 227 12.08 -8.59 18.13
CA LEU A 227 13.16 -7.71 17.74
C LEU A 227 14.51 -8.40 17.97
N GLU A 228 15.30 -8.57 16.92
CA GLU A 228 16.57 -9.30 16.98
C GLU A 228 17.72 -8.45 17.54
N ASN A 229 17.71 -7.15 17.27
CA ASN A 229 18.80 -6.24 17.63
C ASN A 229 18.43 -5.24 18.73
N GLY A 230 17.52 -5.62 19.65
CA GLY A 230 17.09 -4.71 20.70
C GLY A 230 16.02 -5.27 21.61
N LYS A 231 15.22 -4.39 22.18
CA LYS A 231 14.13 -4.74 23.08
C LYS A 231 12.88 -3.94 22.76
N PHE A 232 11.73 -4.61 22.79
CA PHE A 232 10.45 -3.93 22.81
C PHE A 232 10.20 -3.29 24.18
N GLY A 233 9.71 -2.07 24.14
CA GLY A 233 9.27 -1.32 25.31
C GLY A 233 7.75 -1.30 25.46
N GLU A 234 7.20 -0.17 25.86
CA GLU A 234 5.76 0.00 25.96
C GLU A 234 5.08 -0.32 24.63
N THR A 235 4.05 -1.15 24.71
CA THR A 235 3.30 -1.61 23.54
C THR A 235 1.82 -1.40 23.79
N ILE A 236 1.19 -0.64 22.90
CA ILE A 236 -0.24 -0.34 22.93
C ILE A 236 -0.89 -0.71 21.61
N SER A 237 -2.15 -1.11 21.64
CA SER A 237 -2.97 -1.21 20.45
C SER A 237 -3.87 0.01 20.30
N GLY A 238 -4.17 0.40 19.06
CA GLY A 238 -5.01 1.55 18.82
C GLY A 238 -4.99 2.02 17.37
N ARG A 239 -5.35 3.28 17.18
CA ARG A 239 -5.40 3.92 15.87
C ARG A 239 -5.24 5.43 15.98
N TYR A 240 -4.92 6.08 14.88
CA TYR A 240 -5.01 7.53 14.81
C TYR A 240 -6.46 8.00 14.70
N ASP A 241 -6.82 9.02 15.48
CA ASP A 241 -8.08 9.73 15.35
C ASP A 241 -8.02 10.79 14.22
N VAL A 242 -9.14 11.43 13.95
CA VAL A 242 -9.25 12.47 12.89
C VAL A 242 -8.36 13.70 13.13
N ASN A 243 -7.85 13.89 14.34
CA ASN A 243 -6.95 14.98 14.71
C ASN A 243 -5.46 14.56 14.62
N GLY A 244 -5.18 13.31 14.22
CA GLY A 244 -3.82 12.78 14.13
C GLY A 244 -3.20 12.37 15.48
N THR A 245 -4.03 12.14 16.50
CA THR A 245 -3.60 11.62 17.80
C THR A 245 -3.77 10.11 17.85
N PHE A 246 -2.72 9.38 18.26
CA PHE A 246 -2.84 7.93 18.43
C PHE A 246 -3.64 7.61 19.68
N THR A 247 -4.84 7.11 19.50
CA THR A 247 -5.77 6.73 20.57
C THR A 247 -5.54 5.29 20.96
N LYS A 248 -5.19 5.08 22.24
CA LYS A 248 -5.00 3.75 22.81
C LYS A 248 -6.34 3.06 22.99
N GLU A 249 -6.47 1.86 22.45
CA GLU A 249 -7.64 0.98 22.61
C GLU A 249 -7.36 -0.21 23.53
N GLY A 250 -6.07 -0.55 23.72
CA GLY A 250 -5.64 -1.65 24.59
C GLY A 250 -4.13 -1.70 24.81
N THR A 251 -3.71 -2.73 25.52
CA THR A 251 -2.29 -3.09 25.71
C THR A 251 -2.03 -4.41 25.02
N ALA A 252 -0.81 -4.58 24.50
CA ALA A 252 -0.39 -5.86 23.94
C ALA A 252 0.30 -6.74 24.99
N THR A 253 0.26 -8.02 24.75
CA THR A 253 1.01 -8.99 25.55
C THR A 253 2.42 -9.13 24.97
N LEU A 254 3.42 -8.83 25.79
CA LEU A 254 4.81 -9.13 25.54
C LEU A 254 5.26 -10.29 26.42
N GLU A 255 5.66 -11.38 25.80
CA GLU A 255 6.22 -12.54 26.51
C GLU A 255 7.64 -12.79 26.01
N ASN A 256 8.63 -12.75 26.90
CA ASN A 256 10.04 -12.93 26.54
C ASN A 256 10.51 -12.08 25.35
N GLN A 257 10.14 -10.80 25.31
CA GLN A 257 10.40 -9.87 24.21
C GLN A 257 9.74 -10.26 22.88
N THR A 258 8.72 -11.09 22.91
CA THR A 258 7.88 -11.43 21.75
C THR A 258 6.54 -10.71 21.88
N LEU A 259 6.17 -9.95 20.85
CA LEU A 259 4.84 -9.38 20.72
C LEU A 259 3.88 -10.41 20.14
N HIS A 260 2.85 -10.77 20.90
CA HIS A 260 1.73 -11.58 20.43
C HIS A 260 0.66 -10.66 19.85
N ALA A 261 0.74 -10.43 18.53
CA ALA A 261 -0.17 -9.56 17.82
C ALA A 261 -1.42 -10.33 17.39
N LYS A 262 -2.59 -9.81 17.74
CA LYS A 262 -3.87 -10.33 17.22
C LYS A 262 -4.13 -9.80 15.83
N GLY A 263 -4.71 -10.65 14.99
CA GLY A 263 -5.07 -10.31 13.63
C GLY A 263 -6.07 -9.14 13.56
N GLY A 264 -5.85 -8.24 12.58
CA GLY A 264 -6.68 -7.08 12.36
C GLY A 264 -6.47 -5.91 13.35
N VAL A 265 -5.47 -5.99 14.23
CA VAL A 265 -5.17 -4.97 15.24
C VAL A 265 -3.86 -4.26 14.91
N LEU A 266 -3.85 -2.92 14.99
CA LEU A 266 -2.64 -2.12 14.86
C LEU A 266 -1.98 -1.94 16.23
N TYR A 267 -0.68 -2.19 16.28
CA TYR A 267 0.15 -2.00 17.49
C TYR A 267 1.17 -0.89 17.27
N LYS A 268 1.29 -0.03 18.27
CA LYS A 268 2.40 0.92 18.41
C LYS A 268 3.34 0.42 19.50
N VAL A 269 4.58 0.15 19.11
CA VAL A 269 5.58 -0.54 19.91
C VAL A 269 6.80 0.35 20.04
N ASN A 270 7.06 0.91 21.23
CA ASN A 270 8.32 1.57 21.49
C ASN A 270 9.45 0.54 21.46
N TYR A 271 10.60 0.89 20.96
CA TYR A 271 11.74 0.00 20.93
C TYR A 271 13.06 0.72 21.15
N SER A 272 14.06 -0.05 21.61
CA SER A 272 15.45 0.37 21.63
C SER A 272 16.28 -0.62 20.85
N SER A 273 16.95 -0.17 19.80
CA SER A 273 17.91 -1.01 19.06
C SER A 273 19.31 -0.81 19.64
N GLN A 274 20.04 -1.89 19.80
CA GLN A 274 21.49 -1.82 19.96
C GLN A 274 22.04 -1.57 18.55
N GLN A 275 22.41 -0.35 18.24
CA GLN A 275 23.17 -0.06 17.03
C GLN A 275 24.49 -0.85 17.10
N SER A 276 24.62 -1.92 16.34
CA SER A 276 25.92 -2.46 16.01
C SER A 276 26.62 -1.42 15.12
N LEU A 277 27.60 -0.75 15.65
CA LEU A 277 28.55 0.04 14.87
C LEU A 277 29.37 -0.91 13.98
N THR A 278 28.75 -1.38 12.95
CA THR A 278 29.46 -2.03 11.82
C THR A 278 28.87 -1.46 10.54
N SER A 279 29.60 -0.48 10.02
CA SER A 279 29.52 -0.13 8.60
C SER A 279 29.82 -1.36 7.77
N ASN A 280 28.82 -2.03 7.22
CA ASN A 280 28.99 -2.95 6.11
C ASN A 280 27.76 -2.93 5.21
N THR A 281 27.98 -2.35 4.05
CA THR A 281 27.51 -2.70 2.70
C THR A 281 26.05 -3.20 2.63
N ILE A 282 25.22 -2.32 2.08
CA ILE A 282 23.88 -2.65 1.58
C ILE A 282 24.08 -3.55 0.34
N GLU A 283 24.00 -4.84 0.52
CA GLU A 283 23.76 -5.76 -0.57
C GLU A 283 22.42 -6.47 -0.37
N ASN A 284 21.54 -6.29 -1.38
CA ASN A 284 20.37 -7.11 -1.67
C ASN A 284 19.14 -7.08 -0.73
N ILE A 285 18.36 -6.02 -0.80
CA ILE A 285 16.93 -6.11 -0.51
C ILE A 285 16.17 -6.13 -1.85
N GLY A 286 16.11 -7.26 -2.50
CA GLY A 286 15.49 -7.37 -3.83
C GLY A 286 14.66 -8.61 -4.12
N ASN A 287 14.61 -9.61 -3.24
CA ASN A 287 14.08 -10.92 -3.61
C ASN A 287 12.97 -11.52 -2.74
N ASN A 288 12.32 -10.78 -1.86
CA ASN A 288 11.29 -11.36 -0.97
C ASN A 288 9.91 -10.67 -1.07
N LEU A 289 9.54 -10.21 -2.26
CA LEU A 289 8.15 -9.85 -2.58
C LEU A 289 7.70 -10.59 -3.83
#